data_04264ae6daf56b33a70a2af33b35af23
#
_entry.id   04264ae6daf56b33a70a2af33b35af23
#
_cell.length_a   1.000
_cell.length_b   1.000
_cell.length_c   1.000
_cell.angle_alpha   90.00
_cell.angle_beta   90.00
_cell.angle_gamma   90.00
#
_symmetry.space_group_name_H-M   'P 1'
#
loop_
_entity.id
_entity.type
_entity.pdbx_description
1 polymer ?
#
loop_
_entity_poly.entity_id
_entity_poly.type
_entity_poly.pdbx_seq_one_letter_code
_entity_poly.pdbx_strand_id
1 'polypeptide(L)'
;TCALPIWQVIRYLDQLSPEAEACGAVNTVCFRNGHTVGYNTDAPGIRAGFAARGASPTGRALVIGNGGAARAARWALADRGVITAARRGGDVTMDQLPQAARQCRVVVNATPLGMEGFPPFADLSFLDSLPAGAAVFDLIYAPRKTELYQAARARGLIAITGMELLVQQAILAFNHFTGAGLEQEAT
;
A
#
# COMPACT_ATOMS: atom_id res chain seq x y z
N THR A 1 -23.60 -6.75 5.44
CA THR A 1 -22.58 -6.55 6.49
C THR A 1 -21.94 -5.17 6.30
N CYS A 2 -22.31 -4.22 7.17
CA CYS A 2 -21.68 -2.92 7.17
C CYS A 2 -20.39 -3.04 8.01
N ALA A 3 -19.26 -3.31 7.35
CA ALA A 3 -17.98 -3.23 8.03
C ALA A 3 -17.63 -1.76 8.25
N LEU A 4 -17.24 -1.40 9.46
CA LEU A 4 -16.72 -0.06 9.73
C LEU A 4 -15.45 0.16 8.89
N PRO A 5 -15.26 1.36 8.32
CA PRO A 5 -13.99 1.72 7.71
C PRO A 5 -12.83 1.52 8.70
N ILE A 6 -11.68 1.06 8.20
CA ILE A 6 -10.52 0.66 9.02
C ILE A 6 -9.95 1.78 9.91
N TRP A 7 -10.29 3.04 9.65
CA TRP A 7 -9.96 4.18 10.52
C TRP A 7 -11.03 4.48 11.56
N GLN A 8 -12.28 3.99 11.39
CA GLN A 8 -13.35 4.24 12.35
C GLN A 8 -13.38 3.19 13.47
N VAL A 9 -12.87 1.99 13.25
CA VAL A 9 -12.85 0.93 14.25
C VAL A 9 -11.95 1.28 15.44
N ILE A 10 -10.94 2.10 15.23
CA ILE A 10 -9.93 2.49 16.23
C ILE A 10 -10.57 2.98 17.54
N ARG A 11 -11.63 3.76 17.47
CA ARG A 11 -12.32 4.30 18.67
C ARG A 11 -13.01 3.27 19.55
N TYR A 12 -13.11 2.03 19.09
CA TYR A 12 -13.74 0.93 19.82
C TYR A 12 -12.73 -0.09 20.33
N LEU A 13 -11.44 0.15 20.18
CA LEU A 13 -10.37 -0.74 20.57
C LEU A 13 -9.69 -0.24 21.84
N ASP A 14 -9.31 -1.17 22.72
CA ASP A 14 -8.65 -0.85 23.98
C ASP A 14 -7.19 -0.45 23.77
N GLN A 15 -6.51 -1.07 22.78
CA GLN A 15 -5.11 -0.83 22.48
C GLN A 15 -4.84 -0.86 20.98
N LEU A 16 -3.80 -0.16 20.56
CA LEU A 16 -3.28 -0.17 19.19
C LEU A 16 -1.81 -0.58 19.19
N SER A 17 -1.40 -1.32 18.15
CA SER A 17 0.02 -1.48 17.87
C SER A 17 0.63 -0.15 17.40
N PRO A 18 1.96 0.03 17.53
CA PRO A 18 2.65 1.25 17.08
C PRO A 18 2.37 1.57 15.61
N GLU A 19 2.31 0.56 14.73
CA GLU A 19 2.01 0.72 13.32
C GLU A 19 0.55 1.18 13.10
N ALA A 20 -0.40 0.57 13.82
CA ALA A 20 -1.82 0.93 13.71
C ALA A 20 -2.06 2.36 14.20
N GLU A 21 -1.42 2.76 15.28
CA GLU A 21 -1.48 4.12 15.82
C GLU A 21 -0.88 5.12 14.83
N ALA A 22 0.33 4.86 14.34
CA ALA A 22 1.02 5.76 13.41
C ALA A 22 0.32 5.87 12.05
N CYS A 23 -0.26 4.77 11.53
CA CYS A 23 -1.06 4.79 10.30
C CYS A 23 -2.43 5.44 10.50
N GLY A 24 -2.97 5.44 11.71
CA GLY A 24 -4.36 5.79 11.98
C GLY A 24 -5.34 4.87 11.24
N ALA A 25 -5.00 3.58 11.12
CA ALA A 25 -5.79 2.57 10.42
C ALA A 25 -5.53 1.17 11.02
N VAL A 26 -6.59 0.38 11.18
CA VAL A 26 -6.54 -0.99 11.72
C VAL A 26 -7.20 -1.94 10.73
N ASN A 27 -6.49 -2.97 10.28
CA ASN A 27 -7.03 -4.03 9.42
C ASN A 27 -7.11 -5.41 10.13
N THR A 28 -6.52 -5.53 11.31
CA THR A 28 -6.51 -6.77 12.10
C THR A 28 -6.83 -6.45 13.56
N VAL A 29 -7.78 -7.18 14.16
CA VAL A 29 -8.16 -7.01 15.58
C VAL A 29 -8.05 -8.36 16.27
N CYS A 30 -7.30 -8.39 17.37
CA CYS A 30 -7.19 -9.56 18.23
C CYS A 30 -7.89 -9.33 19.56
N PHE A 31 -8.58 -10.36 20.04
CA PHE A 31 -9.16 -10.39 21.38
C PHE A 31 -8.23 -11.18 22.29
N ARG A 32 -7.67 -10.54 23.31
CA ARG A 32 -6.73 -11.16 24.26
C ARG A 32 -7.08 -10.77 25.69
N ASN A 33 -7.32 -11.76 26.54
CA ASN A 33 -7.59 -11.56 27.98
C ASN A 33 -8.69 -10.51 28.25
N GLY A 34 -9.75 -10.52 27.44
CA GLY A 34 -10.87 -9.59 27.59
C GLY A 34 -10.64 -8.19 26.97
N HIS A 35 -9.49 -7.95 26.36
CA HIS A 35 -9.14 -6.68 25.69
C HIS A 35 -9.01 -6.86 24.19
N THR A 36 -9.29 -5.78 23.47
CA THR A 36 -9.11 -5.68 22.00
C THR A 36 -7.83 -4.97 21.67
N VAL A 37 -7.03 -5.56 20.78
CA VAL A 37 -5.81 -4.95 20.26
C VAL A 37 -5.89 -4.83 18.74
N GLY A 38 -5.74 -3.63 18.22
CA GLY A 38 -5.75 -3.35 16.79
C GLY A 38 -4.35 -3.30 16.20
N TYR A 39 -4.18 -3.95 15.04
CA TYR A 39 -2.93 -3.99 14.27
C TYR A 39 -3.15 -3.45 12.86
N ASN A 40 -2.06 -2.98 12.25
CA ASN A 40 -2.01 -2.71 10.82
C ASN A 40 -0.97 -3.62 10.18
N THR A 41 -1.41 -4.61 9.39
CA THR A 41 -0.54 -5.55 8.68
C THR A 41 -0.22 -5.11 7.25
N ASP A 42 -0.92 -4.09 6.71
CA ASP A 42 -0.66 -3.57 5.36
C ASP A 42 0.71 -2.85 5.31
N ALA A 43 1.02 -2.05 6.31
CA ALA A 43 2.23 -1.25 6.31
C ALA A 43 3.52 -2.11 6.30
N PRO A 44 3.70 -3.08 7.21
CA PRO A 44 4.82 -4.02 7.11
C PRO A 44 4.70 -4.95 5.89
N GLY A 45 3.49 -5.31 5.45
CA GLY A 45 3.26 -6.09 4.23
C GLY A 45 3.73 -5.39 2.95
N ILE A 46 3.56 -4.06 2.85
CA ILE A 46 4.08 -3.27 1.73
C ILE A 46 5.62 -3.31 1.72
N ARG A 47 6.28 -3.16 2.87
CA ARG A 47 7.75 -3.28 2.97
C ARG A 47 8.23 -4.66 2.53
N ALA A 48 7.57 -5.72 3.02
CA ALA A 48 7.88 -7.09 2.65
C ALA A 48 7.66 -7.35 1.15
N GLY A 49 6.59 -6.81 0.56
CA GLY A 49 6.32 -6.91 -0.87
C GLY A 49 7.41 -6.28 -1.75
N PHE A 50 7.98 -5.15 -1.35
CA PHE A 50 9.15 -4.58 -2.03
C PHE A 50 10.38 -5.50 -1.89
N ALA A 51 10.65 -6.00 -0.68
CA ALA A 51 11.80 -6.87 -0.41
C ALA A 51 11.72 -8.18 -1.21
N ALA A 52 10.55 -8.80 -1.28
CA ALA A 52 10.31 -10.04 -2.03
C ALA A 52 10.62 -9.91 -3.55
N ARG A 53 10.56 -8.70 -4.09
CA ARG A 53 10.91 -8.41 -5.49
C ARG A 53 12.34 -7.87 -5.67
N GLY A 54 13.17 -7.95 -4.64
CA GLY A 54 14.51 -7.38 -4.67
C GLY A 54 14.51 -5.87 -4.90
N ALA A 55 13.35 -5.24 -4.76
CA ALA A 55 13.22 -3.81 -4.84
C ALA A 55 13.60 -3.22 -3.49
N SER A 56 14.81 -2.66 -3.42
CA SER A 56 15.19 -1.75 -2.34
C SER A 56 14.92 -0.33 -2.83
N PRO A 57 13.70 0.16 -2.72
CA PRO A 57 13.36 1.45 -3.31
C PRO A 57 14.13 2.54 -2.59
N THR A 58 15.08 3.15 -3.29
CA THR A 58 15.79 4.35 -2.82
C THR A 58 15.17 5.58 -3.44
N GLY A 59 15.15 6.69 -2.71
CA GLY A 59 14.60 7.94 -3.21
C GLY A 59 13.10 8.12 -2.88
N ARG A 60 12.55 9.23 -3.34
CA ARG A 60 11.18 9.69 -3.03
C ARG A 60 10.11 8.71 -3.50
N ALA A 61 9.02 8.64 -2.73
CA ALA A 61 7.85 7.84 -3.06
C ALA A 61 6.65 8.71 -3.45
N LEU A 62 5.88 8.26 -4.44
CA LEU A 62 4.59 8.80 -4.83
C LEU A 62 3.50 7.80 -4.40
N VAL A 63 2.64 8.19 -3.47
CA VAL A 63 1.48 7.40 -3.05
C VAL A 63 0.23 8.00 -3.68
N ILE A 64 -0.44 7.21 -4.51
CA ILE A 64 -1.69 7.61 -5.17
C ILE A 64 -2.86 7.11 -4.33
N GLY A 65 -3.64 8.04 -3.79
CA GLY A 65 -4.76 7.78 -2.88
C GLY A 65 -4.59 8.45 -1.52
N ASN A 66 -5.68 8.52 -0.76
CA ASN A 66 -5.69 9.12 0.59
C ASN A 66 -6.59 8.34 1.58
N GLY A 67 -6.89 7.07 1.29
CA GLY A 67 -7.61 6.14 2.16
C GLY A 67 -6.72 5.41 3.16
N GLY A 68 -7.26 4.36 3.80
CA GLY A 68 -6.54 3.54 4.78
C GLY A 68 -5.28 2.88 4.22
N ALA A 69 -5.37 2.26 3.04
CA ALA A 69 -4.20 1.66 2.36
C ALA A 69 -3.13 2.71 2.02
N ALA A 70 -3.53 3.93 1.62
CA ALA A 70 -2.60 5.01 1.37
C ALA A 70 -1.89 5.48 2.65
N ARG A 71 -2.57 5.47 3.81
CA ARG A 71 -1.95 5.77 5.10
C ARG A 71 -0.90 4.74 5.47
N ALA A 72 -1.20 3.45 5.28
CA ALA A 72 -0.26 2.37 5.48
C ALA A 72 0.97 2.50 4.55
N ALA A 73 0.75 2.81 3.26
CA ALA A 73 1.82 3.03 2.30
C ALA A 73 2.70 4.23 2.66
N ARG A 74 2.11 5.35 3.09
CA ARG A 74 2.87 6.51 3.57
C ARG A 74 3.74 6.18 4.78
N TRP A 75 3.19 5.45 5.74
CA TRP A 75 3.95 5.03 6.90
C TRP A 75 5.08 4.06 6.51
N ALA A 76 4.78 3.08 5.66
CA ALA A 76 5.77 2.12 5.18
C ALA A 76 6.97 2.78 4.47
N LEU A 77 6.77 3.95 3.88
CA LEU A 77 7.74 4.69 3.07
C LEU A 77 8.15 6.04 3.68
N ALA A 78 7.83 6.29 4.97
CA ALA A 78 8.02 7.60 5.60
C ALA A 78 9.49 8.07 5.61
N ASP A 79 10.43 7.15 5.66
CA ASP A 79 11.87 7.40 5.62
C ASP A 79 12.38 7.96 4.27
N ARG A 80 11.53 8.01 3.23
CA ARG A 80 11.92 8.32 1.84
C ARG A 80 11.45 9.68 1.34
N GLY A 81 10.66 10.39 2.13
CA GLY A 81 9.93 11.57 1.66
C GLY A 81 8.82 11.19 0.67
N VAL A 82 7.58 11.23 1.17
CA VAL A 82 6.40 10.81 0.41
C VAL A 82 5.69 12.02 -0.18
N ILE A 83 5.32 11.92 -1.45
CA ILE A 83 4.35 12.80 -2.11
C ILE A 83 3.04 12.04 -2.22
N THR A 84 1.95 12.61 -1.76
CA THR A 84 0.61 12.02 -1.88
C THR A 84 -0.16 12.68 -3.01
N ALA A 85 -0.59 11.89 -3.99
CA ALA A 85 -1.50 12.33 -5.04
C ALA A 85 -2.92 11.88 -4.75
N ALA A 86 -3.88 12.80 -4.67
CA ALA A 86 -5.26 12.46 -4.41
C ALA A 86 -6.22 13.49 -5.01
N ARG A 87 -7.48 13.10 -5.19
CA ARG A 87 -8.54 14.04 -5.61
C ARG A 87 -8.82 15.13 -4.57
N ARG A 88 -8.60 14.82 -3.29
CA ARG A 88 -8.75 15.74 -2.15
C ARG A 88 -7.77 15.37 -1.05
N GLY A 89 -7.16 16.37 -0.41
CA GLY A 89 -6.27 16.18 0.74
C GLY A 89 -4.95 15.46 0.42
N GLY A 90 -4.47 15.55 -0.82
CA GLY A 90 -3.11 15.18 -1.22
C GLY A 90 -2.20 16.39 -1.30
N ASP A 91 -0.91 16.16 -1.43
CA ASP A 91 0.10 17.20 -1.72
C ASP A 91 -0.05 17.70 -3.16
N VAL A 92 -0.47 16.81 -4.05
CA VAL A 92 -0.74 17.09 -5.47
C VAL A 92 -2.07 16.47 -5.89
N THR A 93 -2.62 16.97 -7.00
CA THR A 93 -3.82 16.43 -7.63
C THR A 93 -3.47 15.38 -8.69
N MET A 94 -4.46 14.65 -9.21
CA MET A 94 -4.23 13.52 -10.13
C MET A 94 -3.66 13.96 -11.50
N ASP A 95 -3.95 15.17 -11.94
CA ASP A 95 -3.41 15.77 -13.16
C ASP A 95 -1.92 16.15 -13.04
N GLN A 96 -1.42 16.28 -11.81
CA GLN A 96 -0.02 16.58 -11.51
C GLN A 96 0.86 15.32 -11.38
N LEU A 97 0.30 14.11 -11.59
CA LEU A 97 1.06 12.85 -11.51
C LEU A 97 2.35 12.85 -12.35
N PRO A 98 2.40 13.33 -13.62
CA PRO A 98 3.63 13.34 -14.39
C PRO A 98 4.74 14.19 -13.76
N GLN A 99 4.38 15.33 -13.18
CA GLN A 99 5.36 16.21 -12.52
C GLN A 99 5.86 15.60 -11.20
N ALA A 100 4.98 15.00 -10.41
CA ALA A 100 5.33 14.34 -9.17
C ALA A 100 6.20 13.10 -9.40
N ALA A 101 5.88 12.30 -10.41
CA ALA A 101 6.61 11.08 -10.78
C ALA A 101 8.09 11.33 -11.12
N ARG A 102 8.41 12.45 -11.77
CA ARG A 102 9.81 12.83 -12.09
C ARG A 102 10.73 12.89 -10.87
N GLN A 103 10.18 13.16 -9.70
CA GLN A 103 10.93 13.29 -8.45
C GLN A 103 10.98 11.98 -7.66
N CYS A 104 10.29 10.93 -8.12
CA CYS A 104 10.07 9.70 -7.38
C CYS A 104 10.74 8.50 -8.05
N ARG A 105 11.13 7.53 -7.23
CA ARG A 105 11.61 6.21 -7.68
C ARG A 105 10.67 5.08 -7.25
N VAL A 106 9.64 5.42 -6.51
CA VAL A 106 8.63 4.49 -6.02
C VAL A 106 7.27 5.08 -6.31
N VAL A 107 6.37 4.29 -6.85
CA VAL A 107 4.94 4.61 -6.97
C VAL A 107 4.14 3.52 -6.29
N VAL A 108 3.19 3.90 -5.46
CA VAL A 108 2.22 2.98 -4.85
C VAL A 108 0.81 3.43 -5.23
N ASN A 109 0.08 2.59 -5.95
CA ASN A 109 -1.34 2.80 -6.16
C ASN A 109 -2.13 2.23 -4.97
N ALA A 110 -2.69 3.11 -4.17
CA ALA A 110 -3.59 2.80 -3.05
C ALA A 110 -5.03 3.31 -3.31
N THR A 111 -5.41 3.44 -4.58
CA THR A 111 -6.77 3.75 -5.04
C THR A 111 -7.45 2.51 -5.60
N PRO A 112 -8.77 2.50 -5.77
CA PRO A 112 -9.47 1.43 -6.49
C PRO A 112 -9.39 1.58 -8.02
N LEU A 113 -8.62 2.54 -8.58
CA LEU A 113 -8.50 2.72 -10.04
C LEU A 113 -7.85 1.49 -10.68
N GLY A 114 -8.58 0.83 -11.58
CA GLY A 114 -8.16 -0.41 -12.23
C GLY A 114 -8.58 -1.70 -11.51
N MET A 115 -9.26 -1.59 -10.37
CA MET A 115 -9.91 -2.73 -9.71
C MET A 115 -11.19 -3.10 -10.45
N GLU A 116 -11.58 -4.38 -10.39
CA GLU A 116 -12.83 -4.85 -10.96
C GLU A 116 -14.03 -4.07 -10.40
N GLY A 117 -14.88 -3.55 -11.29
CA GLY A 117 -16.02 -2.70 -10.94
C GLY A 117 -15.68 -1.23 -10.71
N PHE A 118 -14.43 -0.82 -10.87
CA PHE A 118 -14.00 0.57 -10.77
C PHE A 118 -13.38 1.07 -12.08
N PRO A 119 -13.38 2.39 -12.33
CA PRO A 119 -12.78 2.92 -13.57
C PRO A 119 -11.26 2.66 -13.60
N PRO A 120 -10.67 2.56 -14.80
CA PRO A 120 -9.23 2.53 -14.97
C PRO A 120 -8.61 3.91 -14.64
N PHE A 121 -7.28 3.98 -14.66
CA PHE A 121 -6.60 5.28 -14.73
C PHE A 121 -6.97 5.98 -16.03
N ALA A 122 -7.24 7.28 -15.95
CA ALA A 122 -7.52 8.09 -17.14
C ALA A 122 -6.29 8.21 -18.07
N ASP A 123 -5.10 8.23 -17.47
CA ASP A 123 -3.82 8.29 -18.17
C ASP A 123 -2.73 7.63 -17.33
N LEU A 124 -1.87 6.85 -17.98
CA LEU A 124 -0.72 6.18 -17.40
C LEU A 124 0.62 6.74 -17.92
N SER A 125 0.58 7.85 -18.67
CA SER A 125 1.79 8.50 -19.21
C SER A 125 2.74 9.02 -18.12
N PHE A 126 2.26 9.23 -16.90
CA PHE A 126 3.12 9.59 -15.77
C PHE A 126 4.22 8.56 -15.50
N LEU A 127 4.01 7.30 -15.89
CA LEU A 127 5.04 6.25 -15.80
C LEU A 127 6.26 6.53 -16.67
N ASP A 128 6.11 7.27 -17.78
CA ASP A 128 7.21 7.68 -18.66
C ASP A 128 8.14 8.70 -17.98
N SER A 129 7.65 9.33 -16.92
CA SER A 129 8.42 10.29 -16.13
C SER A 129 9.29 9.63 -15.04
N LEU A 130 9.08 8.33 -14.77
CA LEU A 130 9.84 7.60 -13.77
C LEU A 130 11.25 7.25 -14.30
N PRO A 131 12.29 7.33 -13.46
CA PRO A 131 13.63 6.90 -13.85
C PRO A 131 13.71 5.37 -14.02
N ALA A 132 14.68 4.92 -14.81
CA ALA A 132 14.95 3.49 -14.96
C ALA A 132 15.18 2.81 -13.61
N GLY A 133 14.63 1.59 -13.46
CA GLY A 133 14.68 0.83 -12.21
C GLY A 133 13.74 1.34 -11.11
N ALA A 134 12.86 2.30 -11.39
CA ALA A 134 11.83 2.67 -10.46
C ALA A 134 10.84 1.52 -10.21
N ALA A 135 10.27 1.48 -9.02
CA ALA A 135 9.31 0.45 -8.62
C ALA A 135 7.88 1.00 -8.60
N VAL A 136 6.95 0.22 -9.13
CA VAL A 136 5.51 0.49 -9.12
C VAL A 136 4.80 -0.64 -8.41
N PHE A 137 4.21 -0.35 -7.27
CA PHE A 137 3.42 -1.29 -6.48
C PHE A 137 1.93 -0.95 -6.61
N ASP A 138 1.19 -1.79 -7.29
CA ASP A 138 -0.25 -1.68 -7.35
C ASP A 138 -0.86 -2.52 -6.23
N LEU A 139 -1.53 -1.92 -5.25
CA LEU A 139 -2.12 -2.63 -4.13
C LEU A 139 -3.39 -3.42 -4.50
N ILE A 140 -3.84 -3.33 -5.75
CA ILE A 140 -4.99 -4.08 -6.26
C ILE A 140 -4.57 -5.54 -6.52
N TYR A 141 -5.35 -6.49 -5.98
CA TYR A 141 -5.14 -7.92 -6.19
C TYR A 141 -6.14 -8.55 -7.18
N ALA A 142 -7.26 -7.89 -7.46
CA ALA A 142 -8.26 -8.32 -8.44
C ALA A 142 -8.65 -7.16 -9.38
N PRO A 143 -8.31 -7.23 -10.69
CA PRO A 143 -7.60 -8.32 -11.37
C PRO A 143 -6.14 -8.43 -10.92
N ARG A 144 -5.57 -9.64 -11.02
CA ARG A 144 -4.16 -9.90 -10.61
C ARG A 144 -3.14 -9.07 -11.39
N LYS A 145 -3.45 -8.72 -12.64
CA LYS A 145 -2.61 -7.89 -13.53
C LYS A 145 -3.43 -6.72 -14.02
N THR A 146 -3.41 -5.64 -13.30
CA THR A 146 -4.07 -4.39 -13.67
C THR A 146 -3.40 -3.72 -14.86
N GLU A 147 -4.06 -2.74 -15.48
CA GLU A 147 -3.46 -1.94 -16.55
C GLU A 147 -2.21 -1.19 -16.06
N LEU A 148 -2.21 -0.67 -14.84
CA LEU A 148 -1.06 -0.02 -14.22
C LEU A 148 0.14 -0.97 -14.14
N TYR A 149 -0.08 -2.18 -13.63
CA TYR A 149 0.96 -3.21 -13.55
C TYR A 149 1.53 -3.54 -14.93
N GLN A 150 0.65 -3.77 -15.92
CA GLN A 150 1.08 -4.10 -17.29
C GLN A 150 1.84 -2.95 -17.94
N ALA A 151 1.34 -1.72 -17.78
CA ALA A 151 2.00 -0.52 -18.30
C ALA A 151 3.38 -0.27 -17.69
N ALA A 152 3.55 -0.53 -16.39
CA ALA A 152 4.83 -0.44 -15.70
C ALA A 152 5.81 -1.50 -16.24
N ARG A 153 5.35 -2.75 -16.39
CA ARG A 153 6.15 -3.84 -16.98
C ARG A 153 6.62 -3.54 -18.39
N ALA A 154 5.72 -3.01 -19.23
CA ALA A 154 6.04 -2.66 -20.61
C ALA A 154 7.15 -1.58 -20.72
N ARG A 155 7.32 -0.77 -19.67
CA ARG A 155 8.34 0.27 -19.56
C ARG A 155 9.64 -0.20 -18.87
N GLY A 156 9.76 -1.49 -18.56
CA GLY A 156 10.92 -2.04 -17.87
C GLY A 156 11.04 -1.62 -16.40
N LEU A 157 9.96 -1.13 -15.79
CA LEU A 157 9.92 -0.81 -14.38
C LEU A 157 9.73 -2.07 -13.52
N ILE A 158 10.14 -2.01 -12.26
CA ILE A 158 9.87 -3.08 -11.29
C ILE A 158 8.40 -2.99 -10.90
N ALA A 159 7.57 -3.88 -11.45
CA ALA A 159 6.14 -3.90 -11.18
C ALA A 159 5.78 -4.97 -10.16
N ILE A 160 5.04 -4.59 -9.12
CA ILE A 160 4.60 -5.43 -8.01
C ILE A 160 3.08 -5.41 -7.97
N THR A 161 2.45 -6.58 -7.80
CA THR A 161 0.98 -6.73 -7.76
C THR A 161 0.47 -6.71 -6.31
N GLY A 162 -0.80 -6.43 -6.12
CA GLY A 162 -1.44 -6.48 -4.80
C GLY A 162 -1.52 -7.89 -4.21
N MET A 163 -1.21 -8.93 -5.00
CA MET A 163 -1.08 -10.29 -4.47
C MET A 163 0.08 -10.41 -3.48
N GLU A 164 1.21 -9.73 -3.75
CA GLU A 164 2.32 -9.68 -2.81
C GLU A 164 1.89 -9.07 -1.48
N LEU A 165 1.15 -7.97 -1.50
CA LEU A 165 0.60 -7.39 -0.26
C LEU A 165 -0.38 -8.35 0.40
N LEU A 166 -1.32 -8.93 -0.36
CA LEU A 166 -2.35 -9.82 0.18
C LEU A 166 -1.73 -11.00 0.94
N VAL A 167 -0.68 -11.62 0.40
CA VAL A 167 0.03 -12.73 1.04
C VAL A 167 0.77 -12.24 2.29
N GLN A 168 1.58 -11.20 2.17
CA GLN A 168 2.42 -10.73 3.27
C GLN A 168 1.58 -10.25 4.47
N GLN A 169 0.52 -9.48 4.23
CA GLN A 169 -0.35 -9.01 5.30
C GLN A 169 -1.14 -10.15 5.95
N ALA A 170 -1.50 -11.21 5.18
CA ALA A 170 -2.21 -12.36 5.70
C ALA A 170 -1.33 -13.20 6.62
N ILE A 171 -0.05 -13.41 6.29
CA ILE A 171 0.93 -14.08 7.16
C ILE A 171 1.05 -13.32 8.49
N LEU A 172 1.19 -12.00 8.44
CA LEU A 172 1.27 -11.17 9.64
C LEU A 172 -0.01 -11.24 10.49
N ALA A 173 -1.18 -11.16 9.85
CA ALA A 173 -2.45 -11.28 10.55
C ALA A 173 -2.59 -12.67 11.22
N PHE A 174 -2.20 -13.74 10.51
CA PHE A 174 -2.21 -15.09 11.06
C PHE A 174 -1.29 -15.21 12.29
N ASN A 175 -0.08 -14.64 12.21
CA ASN A 175 0.84 -14.62 13.36
C ASN A 175 0.23 -13.89 14.57
N HIS A 176 -0.47 -12.77 14.34
CA HIS A 176 -1.18 -12.08 15.40
C HIS A 176 -2.31 -12.92 16.00
N PHE A 177 -3.07 -13.68 15.19
CA PHE A 177 -4.16 -14.51 15.69
C PHE A 177 -3.69 -15.74 16.48
N THR A 178 -2.63 -16.38 16.02
CA THR A 178 -2.20 -17.70 16.52
C THR A 178 -1.01 -17.65 17.46
N GLY A 179 -0.22 -16.58 17.42
CA GLY A 179 1.09 -16.53 18.07
C GLY A 179 2.16 -17.37 17.36
N ALA A 180 1.85 -17.93 16.18
CA ALA A 180 2.82 -18.65 15.36
C ALA A 180 3.85 -17.66 14.79
N GLY A 181 5.09 -18.09 14.64
CA GLY A 181 6.17 -17.30 14.03
C GLY A 181 6.38 -17.66 12.57
N LEU A 182 5.32 -17.66 11.74
CA LEU A 182 5.50 -17.89 10.30
C LEU A 182 6.37 -16.79 9.72
N GLU A 183 7.44 -17.20 9.04
CA GLU A 183 8.33 -16.27 8.35
C GLU A 183 7.68 -15.75 7.07
N GLN A 184 7.99 -14.51 6.73
CA GLN A 184 7.63 -13.90 5.45
C GLN A 184 8.64 -14.38 4.41
N GLU A 185 8.40 -15.54 3.80
CA GLU A 185 9.23 -16.02 2.70
C GLU A 185 9.03 -15.13 1.46
N ALA A 186 10.13 -14.92 0.73
CA ALA A 186 10.09 -14.32 -0.60
C ALA A 186 9.40 -15.30 -1.56
N THR A 187 8.22 -14.94 -2.04
CA THR A 187 7.45 -15.70 -3.05
C THR A 187 7.82 -15.32 -4.46
#